data_634962dece27d5432fb0e05e86d7f805
#
_entry.id   634962dece27d5432fb0e05e86d7f805
#
_cell.length_a   1.000
_cell.length_b   1.000
_cell.length_c   1.000
_cell.angle_alpha   90.00
_cell.angle_beta   90.00
_cell.angle_gamma   90.00
#
_symmetry.space_group_name_H-M   'P 1'
#
loop_
_entity.id
_entity.type
_entity.pdbx_description
1 polymer ?
#
loop_
_entity_poly.entity_id
_entity_poly.type
_entity_poly.pdbx_seq_one_letter_code
_entity_poly.pdbx_strand_id
1 'polypeptide(L)'
;PDPAVLDALPDDLQRNSASVAAARVRLADGTGALEVMNRWPDDPDIWQLQWDLARNALLQQRWGRVQALLERDPGLRPLPGPLEARRLFWLGLSLEKQGEVKAAERVWRRLIATAPPGYYSWRAKDRLKEAPPLNLRQLSESQDSRPWTALNSANPLVNTLWRLGLKEQAWEAWRSQQDPRKPPSRQEQLVEGRLRLAIGDSWTGLDRLWR
;
A
#
# COMPACT_ATOMS: atom_id res chain seq x y z
N PRO A 1 7.85 -22.67 -3.51
CA PRO A 1 8.05 -23.43 -4.73
C PRO A 1 8.81 -24.72 -4.40
N ASP A 2 8.56 -25.80 -5.17
CA ASP A 2 9.29 -27.06 -5.06
C ASP A 2 10.62 -26.92 -5.80
N PRO A 3 11.78 -27.24 -5.20
CA PRO A 3 13.08 -27.22 -5.86
C PRO A 3 13.11 -28.03 -7.16
N ALA A 4 12.49 -29.23 -7.17
CA ALA A 4 12.43 -30.10 -8.34
C ALA A 4 11.76 -29.45 -9.56
N VAL A 5 10.74 -28.60 -9.32
CA VAL A 5 10.07 -27.86 -10.39
C VAL A 5 11.01 -26.81 -10.99
N LEU A 6 11.80 -26.13 -10.16
CA LEU A 6 12.75 -25.13 -10.65
C LEU A 6 13.89 -25.77 -11.44
N ASP A 7 14.31 -26.97 -11.07
CA ASP A 7 15.40 -27.70 -11.74
C ASP A 7 14.94 -28.34 -13.06
N ALA A 8 13.62 -28.59 -13.21
CA ALA A 8 13.03 -29.09 -14.45
C ALA A 8 12.78 -28.00 -15.52
N LEU A 9 12.97 -26.70 -15.16
CA LEU A 9 12.78 -25.62 -16.13
C LEU A 9 13.89 -25.64 -17.22
N PRO A 10 13.61 -25.11 -18.43
CA PRO A 10 14.64 -24.92 -19.46
C PRO A 10 15.81 -24.09 -18.92
N ASP A 11 17.03 -24.46 -19.31
CA ASP A 11 18.29 -23.84 -18.88
C ASP A 11 18.30 -22.32 -19.02
N ASP A 12 17.70 -21.80 -20.08
CA ASP A 12 17.63 -20.36 -20.30
C ASP A 12 16.78 -19.65 -19.23
N LEU A 13 15.65 -20.21 -18.86
CA LEU A 13 14.80 -19.68 -17.77
C LEU A 13 15.51 -19.82 -16.41
N GLN A 14 16.21 -20.93 -16.18
CA GLN A 14 16.96 -21.08 -14.93
C GLN A 14 18.03 -20.00 -14.78
N ARG A 15 18.70 -19.59 -15.86
CA ARG A 15 19.80 -18.62 -15.84
C ARG A 15 19.35 -17.17 -15.95
N ASN A 16 18.28 -16.89 -16.72
CA ASN A 16 17.93 -15.54 -17.13
C ASN A 16 16.58 -15.02 -16.59
N SER A 17 15.87 -15.79 -15.77
CA SER A 17 14.63 -15.36 -15.16
C SER A 17 14.85 -14.82 -13.74
N ALA A 18 14.46 -13.56 -13.52
CA ALA A 18 14.46 -12.94 -12.20
C ALA A 18 13.52 -13.67 -11.22
N SER A 19 12.35 -14.11 -11.69
CA SER A 19 11.38 -14.87 -10.90
C SER A 19 11.94 -16.21 -10.41
N VAL A 20 12.67 -16.93 -11.27
CA VAL A 20 13.31 -18.20 -10.91
C VAL A 20 14.44 -17.95 -9.91
N ALA A 21 15.28 -16.93 -10.14
CA ALA A 21 16.33 -16.55 -9.20
C ALA A 21 15.75 -16.16 -7.83
N ALA A 22 14.67 -15.36 -7.80
CA ALA A 22 13.98 -15.00 -6.57
C ALA A 22 13.41 -16.22 -5.83
N ALA A 23 12.83 -17.19 -6.55
CA ALA A 23 12.33 -18.43 -5.99
C ALA A 23 13.45 -19.26 -5.35
N ARG A 24 14.61 -19.40 -6.02
CA ARG A 24 15.78 -20.10 -5.49
C ARG A 24 16.32 -19.44 -4.21
N VAL A 25 16.40 -18.11 -4.19
CA VAL A 25 16.82 -17.36 -3.00
C VAL A 25 15.88 -17.58 -1.82
N ARG A 26 14.55 -17.64 -2.06
CA ARG A 26 13.56 -17.96 -1.00
C ARG A 26 13.76 -19.38 -0.45
N LEU A 27 14.03 -20.34 -1.30
CA LEU A 27 14.34 -21.72 -0.89
C LEU A 27 15.64 -21.84 -0.10
N ALA A 28 16.63 -21.01 -0.42
CA ALA A 28 17.93 -20.97 0.25
C ALA A 28 17.95 -20.01 1.46
N ASP A 29 16.79 -19.69 2.05
CA ASP A 29 16.63 -18.79 3.21
C ASP A 29 17.36 -17.45 3.04
N GLY A 30 17.31 -16.91 1.84
CA GLY A 30 17.89 -15.60 1.50
C GLY A 30 19.38 -15.62 1.16
N THR A 31 19.99 -16.80 1.02
CA THR A 31 21.38 -16.91 0.54
C THR A 31 21.46 -16.43 -0.91
N GLY A 32 22.48 -15.62 -1.25
CA GLY A 32 22.64 -15.04 -2.58
C GLY A 32 21.70 -13.86 -2.91
N ALA A 33 20.89 -13.40 -1.95
CA ALA A 33 19.88 -12.35 -2.19
C ALA A 33 20.48 -11.06 -2.77
N LEU A 34 21.62 -10.59 -2.26
CA LEU A 34 22.22 -9.33 -2.72
C LEU A 34 22.72 -9.43 -4.16
N GLU A 35 23.28 -10.57 -4.54
CA GLU A 35 23.72 -10.82 -5.91
C GLU A 35 22.54 -10.79 -6.89
N VAL A 36 21.45 -11.49 -6.55
CA VAL A 36 20.23 -11.52 -7.35
C VAL A 36 19.58 -10.14 -7.45
N MET A 37 19.52 -9.38 -6.36
CA MET A 37 19.01 -8.00 -6.36
C MET A 37 19.87 -7.05 -7.21
N ASN A 38 21.17 -7.21 -7.23
CA ASN A 38 22.05 -6.39 -8.06
C ASN A 38 21.98 -6.77 -9.54
N ARG A 39 21.66 -8.04 -9.86
CA ARG A 39 21.53 -8.49 -11.25
C ARG A 39 20.24 -8.01 -11.91
N TRP A 40 19.15 -7.92 -11.17
CA TRP A 40 17.83 -7.47 -11.68
C TRP A 40 17.21 -6.37 -10.80
N PRO A 41 17.86 -5.20 -10.70
CA PRO A 41 17.47 -4.16 -9.74
C PRO A 41 16.11 -3.55 -9.99
N ASP A 42 15.61 -3.59 -11.22
CA ASP A 42 14.35 -2.96 -11.65
C ASP A 42 13.21 -3.96 -11.88
N ASP A 43 13.42 -5.24 -11.54
CA ASP A 43 12.42 -6.28 -11.73
C ASP A 43 11.45 -6.34 -10.53
N PRO A 44 10.12 -6.35 -10.76
CA PRO A 44 9.11 -6.39 -9.70
C PRO A 44 9.21 -7.60 -8.78
N ASP A 45 9.59 -8.78 -9.27
CA ASP A 45 9.73 -9.99 -8.45
C ASP A 45 10.91 -9.86 -7.49
N ILE A 46 11.95 -9.11 -7.90
CA ILE A 46 13.11 -8.82 -7.06
C ILE A 46 12.76 -7.76 -6.00
N TRP A 47 11.93 -6.77 -6.33
CA TRP A 47 11.42 -5.83 -5.31
C TRP A 47 10.58 -6.55 -4.25
N GLN A 48 9.77 -7.52 -4.67
CA GLN A 48 9.00 -8.34 -3.74
C GLN A 48 9.91 -9.23 -2.90
N LEU A 49 10.91 -9.89 -3.50
CA LEU A 49 11.92 -10.67 -2.78
C LEU A 49 12.63 -9.83 -1.72
N GLN A 50 13.12 -8.64 -2.10
CA GLN A 50 13.78 -7.71 -1.19
C GLN A 50 12.90 -7.40 0.03
N TRP A 51 11.62 -7.12 -0.23
CA TRP A 51 10.68 -6.81 0.84
C TRP A 51 10.39 -8.02 1.75
N ASP A 52 10.18 -9.20 1.18
CA ASP A 52 9.92 -10.43 1.94
C ASP A 52 11.07 -10.74 2.90
N LEU A 53 12.31 -10.66 2.42
CA LEU A 53 13.51 -10.89 3.23
C LEU A 53 13.70 -9.79 4.29
N ALA A 54 13.48 -8.53 3.93
CA ALA A 54 13.58 -7.42 4.86
C ALA A 54 12.51 -7.54 5.97
N ARG A 55 11.28 -7.90 5.61
CA ARG A 55 10.18 -8.14 6.56
C ARG A 55 10.52 -9.27 7.55
N ASN A 56 11.07 -10.38 7.06
CA ASN A 56 11.51 -11.48 7.94
C ASN A 56 12.61 -11.02 8.89
N ALA A 57 13.58 -10.26 8.40
CA ALA A 57 14.64 -9.69 9.24
C ALA A 57 14.10 -8.68 10.28
N LEU A 58 13.09 -7.87 9.90
CA LEU A 58 12.38 -6.96 10.82
C LEU A 58 11.69 -7.70 11.96
N LEU A 59 10.96 -8.77 11.66
CA LEU A 59 10.29 -9.60 12.66
C LEU A 59 11.28 -10.23 13.64
N GLN A 60 12.48 -10.54 13.19
CA GLN A 60 13.58 -11.09 13.98
C GLN A 60 14.47 -10.01 14.62
N GLN A 61 14.16 -8.73 14.43
CA GLN A 61 14.93 -7.58 14.93
C GLN A 61 16.42 -7.59 14.48
N ARG A 62 16.71 -8.18 13.33
CA ARG A 62 18.05 -8.23 12.74
C ARG A 62 18.34 -6.95 11.95
N TRP A 63 18.51 -5.84 12.67
CA TRP A 63 18.55 -4.48 12.10
C TRP A 63 19.63 -4.28 11.03
N GLY A 64 20.84 -4.79 11.25
CA GLY A 64 21.91 -4.74 10.24
C GLY A 64 21.55 -5.50 8.96
N ARG A 65 20.81 -6.62 9.07
CA ARG A 65 20.31 -7.34 7.88
C ARG A 65 19.22 -6.55 7.16
N VAL A 66 18.33 -5.89 7.91
CA VAL A 66 17.32 -4.99 7.33
C VAL A 66 17.99 -3.88 6.53
N GLN A 67 18.99 -3.23 7.12
CA GLN A 67 19.74 -2.17 6.45
C GLN A 67 20.37 -2.69 5.15
N ALA A 68 21.15 -3.77 5.20
CA ALA A 68 21.81 -4.34 4.03
C ALA A 68 20.83 -4.72 2.90
N LEU A 69 19.63 -5.20 3.25
CA LEU A 69 18.60 -5.54 2.27
C LEU A 69 17.89 -4.30 1.69
N LEU A 70 17.72 -3.23 2.46
CA LEU A 70 16.98 -2.04 2.04
C LEU A 70 17.88 -0.92 1.49
N GLU A 71 19.20 -0.99 1.68
CA GLU A 71 20.13 -0.12 0.99
C GLU A 71 20.11 -0.40 -0.51
N ARG A 72 20.19 0.66 -1.30
CA ARG A 72 20.29 0.57 -2.76
C ARG A 72 21.35 1.56 -3.24
N ASP A 73 22.01 1.20 -4.30
CA ASP A 73 22.93 2.09 -5.00
C ASP A 73 22.20 3.38 -5.40
N PRO A 74 22.74 4.57 -5.08
CA PRO A 74 22.17 5.86 -5.49
C PRO A 74 22.02 6.01 -7.01
N GLY A 75 22.80 5.28 -7.81
CA GLY A 75 22.72 5.28 -9.27
C GLY A 75 21.54 4.50 -9.85
N LEU A 76 20.86 3.67 -9.05
CA LEU A 76 19.69 2.92 -9.50
C LEU A 76 18.45 3.81 -9.54
N ARG A 77 17.52 3.46 -10.46
CA ARG A 77 16.21 4.12 -10.49
C ARG A 77 15.49 3.94 -9.14
N PRO A 78 14.83 5.00 -8.64
CA PRO A 78 13.98 4.86 -7.46
C PRO A 78 12.86 3.84 -7.76
N LEU A 79 12.46 3.10 -6.72
CA LEU A 79 11.29 2.23 -6.80
C LEU A 79 10.02 3.06 -7.07
N PRO A 80 8.93 2.43 -7.57
CA PRO A 80 7.61 3.08 -7.60
C PRO A 80 7.28 3.73 -6.25
N GLY A 81 6.72 4.94 -6.28
CA GLY A 81 6.59 5.81 -5.11
C GLY A 81 6.17 5.15 -3.80
N PRO A 82 5.09 4.32 -3.77
CA PRO A 82 4.67 3.62 -2.54
C PRO A 82 5.71 2.63 -2.01
N LEU A 83 6.44 1.95 -2.90
CA LEU A 83 7.48 0.99 -2.54
C LEU A 83 8.73 1.69 -2.04
N GLU A 84 9.11 2.80 -2.68
CA GLU A 84 10.24 3.63 -2.25
C GLU A 84 9.96 4.25 -0.87
N ALA A 85 8.74 4.76 -0.65
CA ALA A 85 8.34 5.31 0.64
C ALA A 85 8.43 4.25 1.76
N ARG A 86 7.93 3.04 1.50
CA ARG A 86 8.05 1.90 2.43
C ARG A 86 9.50 1.58 2.71
N ARG A 87 10.31 1.42 1.68
CA ARG A 87 11.73 1.11 1.77
C ARG A 87 12.48 2.12 2.63
N LEU A 88 12.35 3.41 2.32
CA LEU A 88 13.02 4.50 3.04
C LEU A 88 12.58 4.57 4.51
N PHE A 89 11.30 4.38 4.80
CA PHE A 89 10.83 4.39 6.18
C PHE A 89 11.49 3.30 7.03
N TRP A 90 11.50 2.06 6.53
CA TRP A 90 12.05 0.92 7.26
C TRP A 90 13.58 0.93 7.31
N LEU A 91 14.24 1.47 6.28
CA LEU A 91 15.68 1.74 6.32
C LEU A 91 16.03 2.75 7.43
N GLY A 92 15.31 3.87 7.50
CA GLY A 92 15.51 4.84 8.58
C GLY A 92 15.29 4.23 9.97
N LEU A 93 14.24 3.39 10.13
CA LEU A 93 14.00 2.70 11.39
C LEU A 93 15.15 1.74 11.74
N SER A 94 15.70 1.01 10.79
CA SER A 94 16.80 0.09 11.04
C SER A 94 18.07 0.83 11.48
N LEU A 95 18.35 1.99 10.89
CA LEU A 95 19.47 2.86 11.30
C LEU A 95 19.25 3.41 12.72
N GLU A 96 18.04 3.90 13.02
CA GLU A 96 17.70 4.37 14.37
C GLU A 96 17.93 3.29 15.42
N LYS A 97 17.50 2.06 15.14
CA LYS A 97 17.65 0.91 16.04
C LYS A 97 19.10 0.46 16.23
N GLN A 98 19.98 0.81 15.32
CA GLN A 98 21.42 0.60 15.42
C GLN A 98 22.17 1.77 16.09
N GLY A 99 21.45 2.83 16.51
CA GLY A 99 22.04 4.02 17.10
C GLY A 99 22.51 5.07 16.09
N GLU A 100 22.33 4.83 14.81
CA GLU A 100 22.72 5.76 13.73
C GLU A 100 21.66 6.85 13.51
N VAL A 101 21.30 7.57 14.57
CA VAL A 101 20.18 8.54 14.59
C VAL A 101 20.27 9.59 13.48
N LYS A 102 21.46 10.18 13.27
CA LYS A 102 21.65 11.18 12.22
C LYS A 102 21.46 10.63 10.80
N ALA A 103 21.85 9.37 10.58
CA ALA A 103 21.62 8.70 9.30
C ALA A 103 20.12 8.41 9.10
N ALA A 104 19.44 7.93 10.12
CA ALA A 104 17.98 7.72 10.11
C ALA A 104 17.21 9.00 9.77
N GLU A 105 17.55 10.11 10.42
CA GLU A 105 16.95 11.43 10.14
C GLU A 105 17.12 11.85 8.68
N ARG A 106 18.32 11.68 8.11
CA ARG A 106 18.56 12.02 6.68
C ARG A 106 17.69 11.17 5.75
N VAL A 107 17.56 9.88 6.04
CA VAL A 107 16.70 8.98 5.25
C VAL A 107 15.23 9.39 5.34
N TRP A 108 14.73 9.70 6.53
CA TRP A 108 13.33 10.15 6.69
C TRP A 108 13.07 11.52 6.08
N ARG A 109 14.01 12.46 6.14
CA ARG A 109 13.90 13.74 5.43
C ARG A 109 13.87 13.54 3.91
N ARG A 110 14.70 12.63 3.38
CA ARG A 110 14.63 12.24 1.97
C ARG A 110 13.26 11.66 1.63
N LEU A 111 12.73 10.75 2.44
CA LEU A 111 11.39 10.18 2.26
C LEU A 111 10.32 11.28 2.15
N ILE A 112 10.32 12.23 3.09
CA ILE A 112 9.33 13.32 3.12
C ILE A 112 9.43 14.21 1.88
N ALA A 113 10.66 14.44 1.40
CA ALA A 113 10.91 15.30 0.23
C ALA A 113 10.57 14.63 -1.11
N THR A 114 10.68 13.32 -1.21
CA THR A 114 10.57 12.60 -2.50
C THR A 114 9.30 11.79 -2.68
N ALA A 115 8.67 11.36 -1.58
CA ALA A 115 7.45 10.56 -1.64
C ALA A 115 6.19 11.42 -1.55
N PRO A 116 5.09 11.00 -2.21
CA PRO A 116 3.81 11.68 -2.03
C PRO A 116 3.32 11.57 -0.57
N PRO A 117 2.45 12.50 -0.14
CA PRO A 117 1.81 12.41 1.17
C PRO A 117 1.11 11.07 1.37
N GLY A 118 1.38 10.40 2.49
CA GLY A 118 0.82 9.09 2.78
C GLY A 118 1.29 8.54 4.12
N TYR A 119 0.95 7.28 4.41
CA TYR A 119 1.24 6.64 5.69
C TYR A 119 2.72 6.74 6.10
N TYR A 120 3.65 6.38 5.21
CA TYR A 120 5.07 6.38 5.54
C TYR A 120 5.65 7.78 5.70
N SER A 121 5.20 8.75 4.88
CA SER A 121 5.61 10.16 5.04
C SER A 121 5.13 10.74 6.37
N TRP A 122 3.90 10.41 6.77
CA TRP A 122 3.37 10.80 8.07
C TRP A 122 4.17 10.16 9.22
N ARG A 123 4.43 8.84 9.15
CA ARG A 123 5.22 8.14 10.16
C ARG A 123 6.65 8.67 10.28
N ALA A 124 7.26 9.07 9.16
CA ALA A 124 8.59 9.69 9.16
C ALA A 124 8.57 11.06 9.87
N LYS A 125 7.55 11.89 9.61
CA LYS A 125 7.36 13.17 10.32
C LYS A 125 7.16 12.96 11.83
N ASP A 126 6.40 11.94 12.20
CA ASP A 126 6.18 11.56 13.60
C ASP A 126 7.52 11.20 14.29
N ARG A 127 8.37 10.41 13.63
CA ARG A 127 9.73 10.07 14.13
C ARG A 127 10.65 11.29 14.26
N LEU A 128 10.55 12.22 13.34
CA LEU A 128 11.28 13.49 13.40
C LEU A 128 10.67 14.52 14.37
N LYS A 129 9.54 14.18 15.02
CA LYS A 129 8.76 15.11 15.86
C LYS A 129 8.25 16.34 15.09
N GLU A 130 8.08 16.21 13.78
CA GLU A 130 7.59 17.25 12.88
C GLU A 130 6.09 17.03 12.52
N ALA A 131 5.51 15.90 12.90
CA ALA A 131 4.09 15.65 12.69
C ALA A 131 3.26 16.44 13.71
N PRO A 132 2.21 17.15 13.28
CA PRO A 132 1.26 17.71 14.22
C PRO A 132 0.61 16.57 15.01
N PRO A 133 0.34 16.74 16.31
CA PRO A 133 -0.35 15.72 17.09
C PRO A 133 -1.69 15.40 16.43
N LEU A 134 -1.99 14.11 16.27
CA LEU A 134 -3.29 13.64 15.79
C LEU A 134 -4.36 14.01 16.83
N ASN A 135 -5.05 15.10 16.60
CA ASN A 135 -6.19 15.49 17.42
C ASN A 135 -7.44 14.79 16.91
N LEU A 136 -7.72 13.59 17.44
CA LEU A 136 -8.91 12.80 17.08
C LEU A 136 -10.23 13.54 17.33
N ARG A 137 -10.25 14.48 18.29
CA ARG A 137 -11.43 15.35 18.52
C ARG A 137 -11.65 16.30 17.34
N GLN A 138 -10.59 16.92 16.82
CA GLN A 138 -10.71 17.78 15.63
C GLN A 138 -11.15 16.99 14.39
N LEU A 139 -10.76 15.71 14.28
CA LEU A 139 -11.24 14.85 13.19
C LEU A 139 -12.73 14.52 13.33
N SER A 140 -13.22 14.30 14.54
CA SER A 140 -14.67 14.07 14.78
C SER A 140 -15.49 15.34 14.61
N GLU A 141 -15.01 16.48 15.09
CA GLU A 141 -15.67 17.77 14.91
C GLU A 141 -15.70 18.22 13.44
N SER A 142 -14.63 17.93 12.67
CA SER A 142 -14.61 18.19 11.23
C SER A 142 -15.48 17.24 10.42
N GLN A 143 -15.88 16.08 10.96
CA GLN A 143 -16.83 15.18 10.30
C GLN A 143 -18.26 15.77 10.29
N ASP A 144 -18.66 16.44 11.35
CA ASP A 144 -19.98 17.06 11.43
C ASP A 144 -20.09 18.33 10.56
N SER A 145 -18.95 18.96 10.23
CA SER A 145 -18.88 20.14 9.35
C SER A 145 -18.55 19.83 7.89
N ARG A 146 -18.42 18.55 7.49
CA ARG A 146 -18.20 18.22 6.08
C ARG A 146 -19.41 18.68 5.27
N PRO A 147 -19.21 19.48 4.21
CA PRO A 147 -20.33 19.87 3.36
C PRO A 147 -21.02 18.60 2.86
N TRP A 148 -22.33 18.56 3.05
CA TRP A 148 -23.15 17.46 2.58
C TRP A 148 -22.88 17.23 1.08
N THR A 149 -22.43 16.03 0.73
CA THR A 149 -22.14 15.69 -0.65
C THR A 149 -23.37 15.01 -1.27
N ALA A 150 -23.92 15.62 -2.31
CA ALA A 150 -25.06 15.05 -3.03
C ALA A 150 -24.71 13.66 -3.57
N LEU A 151 -25.61 12.71 -3.39
CA LEU A 151 -25.45 11.36 -3.90
C LEU A 151 -25.60 11.31 -5.42
N ASN A 152 -26.43 12.20 -5.98
CA ASN A 152 -26.74 12.31 -7.41
C ASN A 152 -27.30 11.01 -8.02
N SER A 153 -28.12 10.30 -7.25
CA SER A 153 -28.91 9.18 -7.78
C SER A 153 -29.96 9.69 -8.75
N ALA A 154 -30.29 8.91 -9.78
CA ALA A 154 -31.43 9.19 -10.66
C ALA A 154 -32.78 9.17 -9.91
N ASN A 155 -32.84 8.53 -8.75
CA ASN A 155 -34.04 8.43 -7.93
C ASN A 155 -34.11 9.54 -6.87
N PRO A 156 -35.16 10.41 -6.92
CA PRO A 156 -35.35 11.49 -5.94
C PRO A 156 -35.55 10.99 -4.50
N LEU A 157 -36.21 9.84 -4.30
CA LEU A 157 -36.41 9.24 -2.97
C LEU A 157 -35.05 8.87 -2.34
N VAL A 158 -34.18 8.21 -3.09
CA VAL A 158 -32.84 7.84 -2.62
C VAL A 158 -32.04 9.08 -2.22
N ASN A 159 -32.09 10.14 -3.02
CA ASN A 159 -31.42 11.40 -2.71
C ASN A 159 -31.99 12.08 -1.46
N THR A 160 -33.30 11.98 -1.25
CA THR A 160 -33.99 12.53 -0.06
C THR A 160 -33.58 11.77 1.20
N LEU A 161 -33.63 10.43 1.16
CA LEU A 161 -33.22 9.58 2.27
C LEU A 161 -31.73 9.80 2.63
N TRP A 162 -30.87 9.90 1.62
CA TRP A 162 -29.47 10.23 1.80
C TRP A 162 -29.26 11.57 2.51
N ARG A 163 -29.98 12.61 2.06
CA ARG A 163 -29.92 13.95 2.66
C ARG A 163 -30.40 13.97 4.11
N LEU A 164 -31.37 13.14 4.47
CA LEU A 164 -31.85 12.97 5.83
C LEU A 164 -30.94 12.11 6.72
N GLY A 165 -29.83 11.58 6.18
CA GLY A 165 -28.91 10.69 6.90
C GLY A 165 -29.44 9.26 7.10
N LEU A 166 -30.55 8.90 6.48
CA LEU A 166 -31.17 7.57 6.52
C LEU A 166 -30.49 6.62 5.54
N LYS A 167 -29.26 6.20 5.88
CA LYS A 167 -28.31 5.54 4.96
C LYS A 167 -28.79 4.15 4.56
N GLU A 168 -29.26 3.36 5.51
CA GLU A 168 -29.79 2.01 5.29
C GLU A 168 -31.03 2.04 4.40
N GLN A 169 -31.96 2.98 4.67
CA GLN A 169 -33.17 3.14 3.89
C GLN A 169 -32.84 3.64 2.45
N ALA A 170 -31.85 4.52 2.32
CA ALA A 170 -31.38 4.97 1.01
C ALA A 170 -30.79 3.81 0.21
N TRP A 171 -30.02 2.93 0.85
CA TRP A 171 -29.48 1.71 0.24
C TRP A 171 -30.59 0.76 -0.21
N GLU A 172 -31.56 0.45 0.65
CA GLU A 172 -32.68 -0.44 0.31
C GLU A 172 -33.54 0.14 -0.85
N ALA A 173 -33.84 1.44 -0.81
CA ALA A 173 -34.59 2.11 -1.87
C ALA A 173 -33.82 2.11 -3.20
N TRP A 174 -32.51 2.24 -3.16
CA TRP A 174 -31.68 2.16 -4.36
C TRP A 174 -31.60 0.73 -4.90
N ARG A 175 -31.33 -0.25 -4.02
CA ARG A 175 -31.20 -1.66 -4.38
C ARG A 175 -32.47 -2.25 -4.99
N SER A 176 -33.65 -1.88 -4.47
CA SER A 176 -34.94 -2.38 -4.94
C SER A 176 -35.28 -1.99 -6.38
N GLN A 177 -34.59 -1.01 -6.94
CA GLN A 177 -34.82 -0.50 -8.30
C GLN A 177 -33.79 -1.01 -9.33
N GLN A 178 -32.77 -1.72 -8.86
CA GLN A 178 -31.74 -2.24 -9.76
C GLN A 178 -32.26 -3.48 -10.49
N ASP A 179 -32.13 -3.49 -11.80
CA ASP A 179 -32.36 -4.68 -12.61
C ASP A 179 -31.10 -5.56 -12.59
N PRO A 180 -31.13 -6.76 -12.02
CA PRO A 180 -29.97 -7.66 -11.98
C PRO A 180 -29.45 -8.08 -13.36
N ARG A 181 -30.27 -7.92 -14.40
CA ARG A 181 -29.95 -8.31 -15.78
C ARG A 181 -29.22 -7.19 -16.56
N LYS A 182 -29.25 -5.98 -16.02
CA LYS A 182 -28.66 -4.81 -16.68
C LYS A 182 -27.34 -4.43 -15.96
N PRO A 183 -26.21 -4.37 -16.68
CA PRO A 183 -24.98 -3.91 -16.06
C PRO A 183 -25.14 -2.44 -15.62
N PRO A 184 -24.71 -2.09 -14.40
CA PRO A 184 -24.83 -0.73 -13.90
C PRO A 184 -23.96 0.23 -14.70
N SER A 185 -24.50 1.40 -15.00
CA SER A 185 -23.74 2.52 -15.56
C SER A 185 -22.67 3.01 -14.56
N ARG A 186 -21.70 3.78 -15.05
CA ARG A 186 -20.68 4.39 -14.17
C ARG A 186 -21.28 5.25 -13.05
N GLN A 187 -22.34 5.99 -13.37
CA GLN A 187 -23.04 6.80 -12.36
C GLN A 187 -23.70 5.92 -11.29
N GLU A 188 -24.33 4.83 -11.67
CA GLU A 188 -24.96 3.88 -10.75
C GLU A 188 -23.90 3.17 -9.89
N GLN A 189 -22.72 2.84 -10.44
CA GLN A 189 -21.60 2.29 -9.66
C GLN A 189 -21.09 3.27 -8.60
N LEU A 190 -20.99 4.58 -8.93
CA LEU A 190 -20.58 5.61 -7.98
C LEU A 190 -21.62 5.78 -6.86
N VAL A 191 -22.92 5.74 -7.19
CA VAL A 191 -24.01 5.79 -6.21
C VAL A 191 -23.97 4.56 -5.31
N GLU A 192 -23.84 3.36 -5.90
CA GLU A 192 -23.72 2.11 -5.15
C GLU A 192 -22.53 2.13 -4.21
N GLY A 193 -21.36 2.51 -4.70
CA GLY A 193 -20.15 2.55 -3.90
C GLY A 193 -20.28 3.47 -2.69
N ARG A 194 -20.87 4.66 -2.86
CA ARG A 194 -21.12 5.60 -1.76
C ARG A 194 -22.12 5.07 -0.73
N LEU A 195 -23.21 4.47 -1.20
CA LEU A 195 -24.22 3.89 -0.32
C LEU A 195 -23.65 2.73 0.50
N ARG A 196 -22.90 1.84 -0.12
CA ARG A 196 -22.24 0.70 0.56
C ARG A 196 -21.24 1.17 1.62
N LEU A 197 -20.40 2.16 1.29
CA LEU A 197 -19.49 2.76 2.28
C LEU A 197 -20.26 3.33 3.48
N ALA A 198 -21.40 3.97 3.23
CA ALA A 198 -22.17 4.60 4.28
C ALA A 198 -22.83 3.60 5.25
N ILE A 199 -23.16 2.39 4.78
CA ILE A 199 -23.71 1.29 5.61
C ILE A 199 -22.62 0.34 6.16
N GLY A 200 -21.33 0.66 5.95
CA GLY A 200 -20.20 -0.12 6.47
C GLY A 200 -19.69 -1.25 5.58
N ASP A 201 -20.28 -1.49 4.41
CA ASP A 201 -19.75 -2.43 3.41
C ASP A 201 -18.58 -1.78 2.63
N SER A 202 -17.48 -1.57 3.37
CA SER A 202 -16.35 -0.78 2.87
C SER A 202 -15.63 -1.47 1.70
N TRP A 203 -15.51 -2.80 1.73
CA TRP A 203 -14.79 -3.53 0.68
C TRP A 203 -15.49 -3.43 -0.68
N THR A 204 -16.77 -3.80 -0.72
CA THR A 204 -17.54 -3.73 -1.96
C THR A 204 -17.76 -2.29 -2.41
N GLY A 205 -17.94 -1.39 -1.46
CA GLY A 205 -18.08 0.04 -1.72
C GLY A 205 -16.87 0.64 -2.42
N LEU A 206 -15.67 0.36 -1.93
CA LEU A 206 -14.42 0.81 -2.56
C LEU A 206 -14.19 0.16 -3.93
N ASP A 207 -14.46 -1.14 -4.08
CA ASP A 207 -14.34 -1.83 -5.38
C ASP A 207 -15.23 -1.16 -6.45
N ARG A 208 -16.47 -0.77 -6.09
CA ARG A 208 -17.38 -0.06 -6.99
C ARG A 208 -16.91 1.34 -7.38
N LEU A 209 -16.25 2.05 -6.46
CA LEU A 209 -15.72 3.39 -6.73
C LEU A 209 -14.43 3.37 -7.55
N TRP A 210 -13.70 2.26 -7.55
CA TRP A 210 -12.39 2.13 -8.21
C TRP A 210 -12.49 1.69 -9.66
N ARG A 211 -13.57 1.06 -10.06
CA ARG A 211 -13.86 0.64 -11.45
C ARG A 211 -14.40 1.80 -12.28
#